data_30cfd2cb68dc4bc7a35b29b66f804102
#
_entry.id   30cfd2cb68dc4bc7a35b29b66f804102
#
_cell.length_a   1.000
_cell.length_b   1.000
_cell.length_c   1.000
_cell.angle_alpha   90.00
_cell.angle_beta   90.00
_cell.angle_gamma   90.00
#
_symmetry.space_group_name_H-M   'P 1'
#
loop_
_entity.id
_entity.type
_entity.pdbx_description
1 polymer ?
#
loop_
_entity_poly.entity_id
_entity_poly.type
_entity_poly.pdbx_seq_one_letter_code
_entity_poly.pdbx_strand_id
1 'polypeptide(L)'
;MIIALWIALIICVVWIALGEMPAGWDGHLPLPYLIALIPLLWIPTLAIAVAGFALHEPALGGVAAVVCLASLLRKIAYWMENLNSPNTAQRVADKLAERRETSRETGNEAVVESAKHGRFRVMTLNCRFGRANAAAIVSAVKKHDIAVLALQELTDDLVAQLDASGLSDLLPYRQLGESKGTDNGGFNGVWIRIEPSDMSPVTAVIPAADVPGVCFPIDSMRGITFVSAHPKSPMRGCREWSAGIIGLEELATTQKQGDITVVLGDLNSGTDHPSFRKLLNAGFKDAALCEAKGRHATFPSWLPWPRIILDHVLFTKGLDASDVSSFCVEGSDHLALVATLTLK
;
A
#
# COMPACT_ATOMS: atom_id res chain seq x y z
N MET A 1 12.34 -35.71 -20.31
CA MET A 1 12.43 -34.24 -20.39
C MET A 1 11.05 -33.63 -20.62
N ILE A 2 10.31 -33.94 -21.68
CA ILE A 2 8.99 -33.37 -22.01
C ILE A 2 7.97 -33.56 -20.88
N ILE A 3 7.86 -34.78 -20.32
CA ILE A 3 6.98 -35.05 -19.16
C ILE A 3 7.31 -34.15 -17.96
N ALA A 4 8.58 -33.90 -17.69
CA ALA A 4 9.00 -33.03 -16.60
C ALA A 4 8.59 -31.58 -16.83
N LEU A 5 8.61 -31.09 -18.07
CA LEU A 5 8.14 -29.72 -18.42
C LEU A 5 6.62 -29.62 -18.28
N TRP A 6 5.86 -30.67 -18.66
CA TRP A 6 4.41 -30.70 -18.41
C TRP A 6 4.08 -30.67 -16.91
N ILE A 7 4.81 -31.46 -16.10
CA ILE A 7 4.63 -31.45 -14.64
C ILE A 7 4.94 -30.05 -14.07
N ALA A 8 6.05 -29.43 -14.50
CA ALA A 8 6.41 -28.07 -14.06
C ALA A 8 5.34 -27.05 -14.45
N LEU A 9 4.77 -27.14 -15.65
CA LEU A 9 3.68 -26.26 -16.09
C LEU A 9 2.42 -26.46 -15.24
N ILE A 10 2.03 -27.70 -14.95
CA ILE A 10 0.89 -28.02 -14.07
C ILE A 10 1.12 -27.44 -12.68
N ILE A 11 2.33 -27.56 -12.13
CA ILE A 11 2.68 -26.94 -10.83
C ILE A 11 2.49 -25.43 -10.89
N CYS A 12 2.94 -24.75 -11.95
CA CYS A 12 2.75 -23.30 -12.11
C CYS A 12 1.26 -22.94 -12.17
N VAL A 13 0.45 -23.70 -12.90
CA VAL A 13 -1.01 -23.45 -13.01
C VAL A 13 -1.69 -23.60 -11.65
N VAL A 14 -1.40 -24.70 -10.93
CA VAL A 14 -1.94 -24.94 -9.58
C VAL A 14 -1.49 -23.83 -8.63
N TRP A 15 -0.23 -23.39 -8.73
CA TRP A 15 0.30 -22.31 -7.91
C TRP A 15 -0.44 -20.98 -8.16
N ILE A 16 -0.67 -20.61 -9.42
CA ILE A 16 -1.45 -19.42 -9.77
C ILE A 16 -2.88 -19.51 -9.21
N ALA A 17 -3.48 -20.71 -9.25
CA ALA A 17 -4.84 -20.94 -8.73
C ALA A 17 -4.95 -20.75 -7.20
N LEU A 18 -3.83 -20.83 -6.45
CA LEU A 18 -3.85 -20.51 -5.01
C LEU A 18 -4.32 -19.09 -4.72
N GLY A 19 -4.07 -18.16 -5.63
CA GLY A 19 -4.57 -16.80 -5.53
C GLY A 19 -6.10 -16.69 -5.62
N GLU A 20 -6.82 -17.71 -6.10
CA GLU A 20 -8.30 -17.69 -6.24
C GLU A 20 -9.03 -18.38 -5.07
N MET A 21 -8.31 -18.77 -4.02
CA MET A 21 -8.90 -19.38 -2.83
C MET A 21 -9.80 -18.37 -2.10
N PRO A 22 -10.75 -18.85 -1.26
CA PRO A 22 -11.52 -17.97 -0.38
C PRO A 22 -10.62 -17.19 0.58
N ALA A 23 -10.99 -15.95 0.89
CA ALA A 23 -10.31 -15.13 1.88
C ALA A 23 -10.25 -15.85 3.24
N GLY A 24 -9.13 -15.73 3.94
CA GLY A 24 -8.85 -16.45 5.17
C GLY A 24 -8.10 -17.77 4.96
N TRP A 25 -8.25 -18.43 3.81
CA TRP A 25 -7.48 -19.66 3.50
C TRP A 25 -6.02 -19.35 3.25
N ASP A 26 -5.72 -18.21 2.69
CA ASP A 26 -4.35 -17.68 2.54
C ASP A 26 -3.62 -17.47 3.89
N GLY A 27 -4.35 -17.50 5.02
CA GLY A 27 -3.80 -17.51 6.37
C GLY A 27 -3.21 -18.85 6.84
N HIS A 28 -2.99 -19.83 5.96
CA HIS A 28 -2.40 -21.12 6.31
C HIS A 28 -1.00 -21.26 5.69
N LEU A 29 0.01 -21.61 6.51
CA LEU A 29 1.36 -21.89 6.03
C LEU A 29 1.34 -23.07 5.01
N PRO A 30 2.01 -22.99 3.85
CA PRO A 30 2.91 -21.93 3.35
C PRO A 30 2.24 -20.90 2.42
N LEU A 31 0.90 -20.83 2.36
CA LEU A 31 0.13 -20.12 1.34
C LEU A 31 0.47 -18.62 1.21
N PRO A 32 0.66 -17.84 2.31
CA PRO A 32 0.99 -16.42 2.16
C PRO A 32 2.24 -16.20 1.29
N TYR A 33 3.26 -17.02 1.51
CA TYR A 33 4.53 -16.91 0.77
C TYR A 33 4.40 -17.34 -0.68
N LEU A 34 3.70 -18.45 -0.92
CA LEU A 34 3.48 -18.95 -2.28
C LEU A 34 2.67 -17.94 -3.10
N ILE A 35 1.62 -17.37 -2.50
CA ILE A 35 0.77 -16.39 -3.16
C ILE A 35 1.55 -15.07 -3.43
N ALA A 36 2.40 -14.63 -2.51
CA ALA A 36 3.27 -13.47 -2.73
C ALA A 36 4.19 -13.61 -3.94
N LEU A 37 4.54 -14.84 -4.34
CA LEU A 37 5.40 -15.13 -5.48
C LEU A 37 4.65 -15.33 -6.81
N ILE A 38 3.31 -15.41 -6.79
CA ILE A 38 2.50 -15.52 -8.03
C ILE A 38 2.90 -14.49 -9.09
N PRO A 39 3.16 -13.22 -8.76
CA PRO A 39 3.59 -12.21 -9.74
C PRO A 39 4.87 -12.56 -10.50
N LEU A 40 5.65 -13.52 -10.06
CA LEU A 40 6.91 -13.93 -10.69
C LEU A 40 6.75 -15.20 -11.57
N LEU A 41 5.62 -15.89 -11.53
CA LEU A 41 5.42 -17.16 -12.24
C LEU A 41 5.39 -17.05 -13.77
N TRP A 42 5.30 -15.82 -14.32
CA TRP A 42 5.50 -15.61 -15.74
C TRP A 42 6.92 -16.01 -16.21
N ILE A 43 7.93 -15.99 -15.32
CA ILE A 43 9.32 -16.35 -15.64
C ILE A 43 9.45 -17.84 -15.96
N PRO A 44 9.13 -18.78 -15.04
CA PRO A 44 9.20 -20.19 -15.34
C PRO A 44 8.24 -20.60 -16.46
N THR A 45 7.04 -20.00 -16.57
CA THR A 45 6.11 -20.33 -17.65
C THR A 45 6.62 -19.87 -19.02
N LEU A 46 7.29 -18.72 -19.11
CA LEU A 46 7.98 -18.28 -20.32
C LEU A 46 9.12 -19.23 -20.69
N ALA A 47 9.93 -19.64 -19.71
CA ALA A 47 11.02 -20.58 -19.95
C ALA A 47 10.50 -21.93 -20.48
N ILE A 48 9.38 -22.45 -19.94
CA ILE A 48 8.73 -23.68 -20.42
C ILE A 48 8.18 -23.48 -21.84
N ALA A 49 7.59 -22.30 -22.14
CA ALA A 49 7.10 -22.02 -23.49
C ALA A 49 8.22 -22.04 -24.53
N VAL A 50 9.33 -21.37 -24.24
CA VAL A 50 10.52 -21.34 -25.12
C VAL A 50 11.08 -22.76 -25.31
N ALA A 51 11.22 -23.52 -24.21
CA ALA A 51 11.71 -24.90 -24.26
C ALA A 51 10.78 -25.79 -25.09
N GLY A 52 9.47 -25.66 -24.93
CA GLY A 52 8.46 -26.42 -25.69
C GLY A 52 8.60 -26.21 -27.20
N PHE A 53 8.71 -24.96 -27.64
CA PHE A 53 8.91 -24.66 -29.06
C PHE A 53 10.29 -25.15 -29.58
N ALA A 54 11.35 -24.96 -28.80
CA ALA A 54 12.69 -25.41 -29.16
C ALA A 54 12.80 -26.95 -29.30
N LEU A 55 12.00 -27.69 -28.56
CA LEU A 55 11.93 -29.16 -28.59
C LEU A 55 10.93 -29.70 -29.63
N HIS A 56 10.36 -28.80 -30.47
CA HIS A 56 9.33 -29.15 -31.46
C HIS A 56 8.04 -29.75 -30.84
N GLU A 57 7.71 -29.32 -29.61
CA GLU A 57 6.48 -29.68 -28.88
C GLU A 57 5.50 -28.49 -28.84
N PRO A 58 4.80 -28.20 -29.95
CA PRO A 58 4.00 -26.99 -30.08
C PRO A 58 2.81 -26.90 -29.09
N ALA A 59 2.28 -28.07 -28.66
CA ALA A 59 1.23 -28.12 -27.64
C ALA A 59 1.74 -27.62 -26.29
N LEU A 60 2.90 -28.07 -25.84
CA LEU A 60 3.54 -27.61 -24.61
C LEU A 60 3.88 -26.13 -24.69
N GLY A 61 4.54 -25.72 -25.79
CA GLY A 61 4.92 -24.32 -26.01
C GLY A 61 3.71 -23.39 -26.02
N GLY A 62 2.64 -23.75 -26.70
CA GLY A 62 1.42 -22.98 -26.81
C GLY A 62 0.68 -22.84 -25.47
N VAL A 63 0.46 -23.93 -24.75
CA VAL A 63 -0.20 -23.87 -23.41
C VAL A 63 0.63 -23.06 -22.43
N ALA A 64 1.95 -23.25 -22.37
CA ALA A 64 2.83 -22.47 -21.49
C ALA A 64 2.82 -20.97 -21.84
N ALA A 65 2.77 -20.61 -23.13
CA ALA A 65 2.65 -19.21 -23.57
C ALA A 65 1.32 -18.60 -23.14
N VAL A 66 0.21 -19.32 -23.21
CA VAL A 66 -1.09 -18.87 -22.70
C VAL A 66 -1.05 -18.65 -21.19
N VAL A 67 -0.47 -19.56 -20.42
CA VAL A 67 -0.33 -19.42 -18.95
C VAL A 67 0.58 -18.23 -18.61
N CYS A 68 1.68 -18.04 -19.35
CA CYS A 68 2.56 -16.88 -19.20
C CYS A 68 1.80 -15.59 -19.46
N LEU A 69 1.05 -15.50 -20.56
CA LEU A 69 0.23 -14.32 -20.88
C LEU A 69 -0.81 -14.06 -19.81
N ALA A 70 -1.53 -15.08 -19.33
CA ALA A 70 -2.50 -14.93 -18.24
C ALA A 70 -1.85 -14.39 -16.96
N SER A 71 -0.63 -14.86 -16.60
CA SER A 71 0.14 -14.36 -15.46
C SER A 71 0.53 -12.88 -15.62
N LEU A 72 0.85 -12.45 -16.83
CA LEU A 72 1.16 -11.04 -17.14
C LEU A 72 -0.11 -10.17 -17.11
N LEU A 73 -1.24 -10.68 -17.63
CA LEU A 73 -2.50 -9.97 -17.64
C LEU A 73 -3.04 -9.67 -16.23
N ARG A 74 -2.73 -10.50 -15.22
CA ARG A 74 -3.07 -10.20 -13.82
C ARG A 74 -2.44 -8.89 -13.32
N LYS A 75 -1.35 -8.45 -13.93
CA LYS A 75 -0.67 -7.19 -13.59
C LYS A 75 -1.23 -5.99 -14.35
N ILE A 76 -2.08 -6.22 -15.33
CA ILE A 76 -2.57 -5.17 -16.24
C ILE A 76 -3.39 -4.13 -15.47
N ALA A 77 -4.05 -4.51 -14.36
CA ALA A 77 -4.82 -3.61 -13.52
C ALA A 77 -3.99 -2.42 -12.99
N TYR A 78 -2.68 -2.59 -12.84
CA TYR A 78 -1.76 -1.52 -12.44
C TYR A 78 -1.36 -0.58 -13.59
N TRP A 79 -1.81 -0.86 -14.83
CA TRP A 79 -1.46 -0.12 -16.05
C TRP A 79 -2.68 0.36 -16.83
N MET A 80 -3.85 -0.18 -16.53
CA MET A 80 -5.10 0.21 -17.17
C MET A 80 -5.89 1.11 -16.24
N GLU A 81 -6.00 2.36 -16.62
CA GLU A 81 -6.95 3.29 -16.01
C GLU A 81 -8.36 2.68 -16.08
N ASN A 82 -9.07 2.71 -14.96
CA ASN A 82 -10.43 2.17 -14.90
C ASN A 82 -11.28 2.97 -15.89
N LEU A 83 -11.61 2.37 -17.04
CA LEU A 83 -12.35 3.00 -18.16
C LEU A 83 -13.73 3.54 -17.75
N ASN A 84 -14.19 3.22 -16.54
CA ASN A 84 -15.42 3.70 -15.93
C ASN A 84 -15.26 4.97 -15.07
N SER A 85 -14.09 5.63 -15.08
CA SER A 85 -13.93 6.90 -14.40
C SER A 85 -14.41 8.05 -15.31
N PRO A 86 -15.47 8.80 -14.95
CA PRO A 86 -16.11 9.76 -15.85
C PRO A 86 -15.31 11.04 -16.13
N ASN A 87 -14.03 11.16 -15.77
CA ASN A 87 -13.34 12.45 -15.71
C ASN A 87 -11.93 12.53 -16.31
N THR A 88 -11.62 11.81 -17.38
CA THR A 88 -10.28 11.95 -18.03
C THR A 88 -10.04 13.37 -18.56
N ALA A 89 -11.08 14.03 -19.11
CA ALA A 89 -10.99 15.40 -19.63
C ALA A 89 -10.79 16.44 -18.49
N GLN A 90 -11.51 16.25 -17.38
CA GLN A 90 -11.39 17.11 -16.21
C GLN A 90 -9.98 16.98 -15.56
N ARG A 91 -9.46 15.75 -15.43
CA ARG A 91 -8.10 15.49 -14.94
C ARG A 91 -7.00 16.13 -15.77
N VAL A 92 -7.17 16.19 -17.10
CA VAL A 92 -6.21 16.86 -17.99
C VAL A 92 -6.28 18.37 -17.80
N ALA A 93 -7.47 18.94 -17.66
CA ALA A 93 -7.67 20.36 -17.40
C ALA A 93 -7.10 20.76 -16.03
N ASP A 94 -7.34 19.96 -14.99
CA ASP A 94 -6.84 20.19 -13.62
C ASP A 94 -5.31 20.11 -13.58
N LYS A 95 -4.67 19.13 -14.26
CA LYS A 95 -3.21 19.03 -14.39
C LYS A 95 -2.58 20.20 -15.13
N LEU A 96 -3.26 20.79 -16.09
CA LEU A 96 -2.79 21.98 -16.82
C LEU A 96 -2.93 23.25 -15.98
N ALA A 97 -3.98 23.36 -15.16
CA ALA A 97 -4.15 24.44 -14.20
C ALA A 97 -3.10 24.35 -13.09
N GLU A 98 -2.87 23.17 -12.54
CA GLU A 98 -1.91 22.86 -11.47
C GLU A 98 -0.45 23.20 -11.85
N ARG A 99 -0.03 22.88 -13.09
CA ARG A 99 1.31 23.26 -13.58
C ARG A 99 1.52 24.78 -13.64
N ARG A 100 0.45 25.56 -13.71
CA ARG A 100 0.52 27.04 -13.70
C ARG A 100 0.59 27.61 -12.29
N GLU A 101 0.01 26.93 -11.29
CA GLU A 101 0.00 27.37 -9.88
C GLU A 101 1.27 26.96 -9.14
N THR A 102 1.78 25.74 -9.33
CA THR A 102 3.01 25.23 -8.67
C THR A 102 4.26 26.04 -9.00
N SER A 103 4.24 26.85 -10.04
CA SER A 103 5.37 27.73 -10.39
C SER A 103 5.40 29.04 -9.58
N ARG A 104 4.44 29.26 -8.67
CA ARG A 104 4.30 30.55 -7.96
C ARG A 104 4.46 30.51 -6.44
N GLU A 105 4.33 29.37 -5.78
CA GLU A 105 4.32 29.32 -4.31
C GLU A 105 5.17 28.18 -3.74
N THR A 106 6.31 28.51 -3.16
CA THR A 106 7.13 27.60 -2.34
C THR A 106 7.02 28.04 -0.87
N GLY A 107 6.30 27.26 -0.05
CA GLY A 107 6.25 27.52 1.39
C GLY A 107 5.22 26.66 2.14
N ASN A 108 5.40 26.57 3.46
CA ASN A 108 4.51 25.84 4.39
C ASN A 108 3.02 26.27 4.27
N GLU A 109 2.77 27.52 3.87
CA GLU A 109 1.43 28.08 3.67
C GLU A 109 0.69 27.40 2.50
N ALA A 110 1.40 27.08 1.43
CA ALA A 110 0.80 26.43 0.24
C ALA A 110 0.25 25.02 0.52
N VAL A 111 0.86 24.26 1.45
CA VAL A 111 0.39 22.92 1.79
C VAL A 111 -0.82 22.95 2.71
N VAL A 112 -0.84 23.86 3.68
CA VAL A 112 -2.02 24.09 4.53
C VAL A 112 -3.20 24.53 3.66
N GLU A 113 -2.95 25.42 2.69
CA GLU A 113 -3.96 25.88 1.74
C GLU A 113 -4.42 24.74 0.82
N SER A 114 -3.51 23.91 0.31
CA SER A 114 -3.82 22.74 -0.53
C SER A 114 -4.69 21.73 0.22
N ALA A 115 -4.42 21.48 1.49
CA ALA A 115 -5.23 20.59 2.32
C ALA A 115 -6.61 21.17 2.63
N LYS A 116 -6.73 22.49 2.84
CA LYS A 116 -8.02 23.17 2.93
C LYS A 116 -8.84 23.06 1.64
N HIS A 117 -8.18 22.90 0.49
CA HIS A 117 -8.82 22.61 -0.79
C HIS A 117 -9.02 21.10 -1.03
N GLY A 118 -8.88 20.27 0.00
CA GLY A 118 -9.14 18.82 -0.05
C GLY A 118 -8.08 17.99 -0.77
N ARG A 119 -6.84 18.48 -0.81
CA ARG A 119 -5.70 17.76 -1.40
C ARG A 119 -4.67 17.40 -0.33
N PHE A 120 -4.36 16.12 -0.19
CA PHE A 120 -3.43 15.60 0.82
C PHE A 120 -2.32 14.81 0.14
N ARG A 121 -1.07 15.18 0.39
CA ARG A 121 0.08 14.35 0.03
C ARG A 121 0.43 13.46 1.22
N VAL A 122 0.31 12.16 1.03
CA VAL A 122 0.46 11.16 2.09
C VAL A 122 1.69 10.31 1.86
N MET A 123 2.32 9.84 2.95
CA MET A 123 3.46 8.94 2.92
C MET A 123 3.28 7.83 3.95
N THR A 124 3.62 6.60 3.58
CA THR A 124 3.77 5.48 4.53
C THR A 124 5.16 4.87 4.43
N LEU A 125 5.69 4.38 5.57
CA LEU A 125 6.97 3.71 5.64
C LEU A 125 7.01 2.75 6.84
N ASN A 126 7.35 1.49 6.59
CA ASN A 126 7.78 0.57 7.64
C ASN A 126 9.22 0.95 8.07
N CYS A 127 9.42 1.21 9.35
CA CYS A 127 10.67 1.71 9.92
C CYS A 127 11.65 0.60 10.34
N ARG A 128 11.35 -0.65 10.03
CA ARG A 128 12.22 -1.80 10.33
C ARG A 128 12.71 -1.82 11.77
N PHE A 129 11.82 -2.03 12.73
CA PHE A 129 12.16 -2.04 14.17
C PHE A 129 12.85 -0.74 14.65
N GLY A 130 12.39 0.41 14.16
CA GLY A 130 12.98 1.71 14.51
C GLY A 130 14.36 1.96 13.92
N ARG A 131 14.80 1.20 12.92
CA ARG A 131 16.14 1.34 12.30
C ARG A 131 16.19 2.37 11.17
N ALA A 132 15.05 2.83 10.69
CA ALA A 132 15.00 3.87 9.65
C ALA A 132 15.63 5.17 10.17
N ASN A 133 16.39 5.84 9.33
CA ASN A 133 17.09 7.09 9.69
C ASN A 133 16.08 8.25 9.82
N ALA A 134 15.95 8.79 11.04
CA ALA A 134 15.01 9.86 11.37
C ALA A 134 15.22 11.12 10.50
N ALA A 135 16.48 11.55 10.32
CA ALA A 135 16.79 12.71 9.51
C ALA A 135 16.42 12.50 8.03
N ALA A 136 16.59 11.26 7.52
CA ALA A 136 16.17 10.90 6.16
C ALA A 136 14.64 10.93 6.02
N ILE A 137 13.88 10.46 7.02
CA ILE A 137 12.42 10.56 7.05
C ILE A 137 11.98 12.02 7.03
N VAL A 138 12.52 12.86 7.91
CA VAL A 138 12.18 14.31 7.99
C VAL A 138 12.53 15.02 6.68
N SER A 139 13.69 14.72 6.10
CA SER A 139 14.09 15.24 4.78
C SER A 139 13.09 14.82 3.68
N ALA A 140 12.63 13.57 3.71
CA ALA A 140 11.63 13.09 2.75
C ALA A 140 10.28 13.81 2.93
N VAL A 141 9.82 13.98 4.17
CA VAL A 141 8.60 14.76 4.50
C VAL A 141 8.68 16.17 3.91
N LYS A 142 9.80 16.86 4.11
CA LYS A 142 10.03 18.20 3.56
C LYS A 142 10.09 18.20 2.04
N LYS A 143 10.91 17.31 1.45
CA LYS A 143 11.17 17.23 0.00
C LYS A 143 9.89 16.92 -0.78
N HIS A 144 9.08 16.01 -0.28
CA HIS A 144 7.86 15.54 -0.94
C HIS A 144 6.60 16.27 -0.45
N ASP A 145 6.76 17.27 0.41
CA ASP A 145 5.69 18.11 0.91
C ASP A 145 4.53 17.31 1.54
N ILE A 146 4.90 16.37 2.41
CA ILE A 146 3.95 15.43 3.02
C ILE A 146 3.07 16.16 4.03
N ALA A 147 1.76 15.97 3.89
CA ALA A 147 0.76 16.49 4.83
C ALA A 147 0.36 15.44 5.89
N VAL A 148 0.43 14.15 5.54
CA VAL A 148 0.13 13.02 6.44
C VAL A 148 1.21 11.96 6.29
N LEU A 149 1.82 11.58 7.42
CA LEU A 149 2.84 10.56 7.51
C LEU A 149 2.35 9.42 8.40
N ALA A 150 2.37 8.19 7.89
CA ALA A 150 2.11 6.98 8.65
C ALA A 150 3.39 6.14 8.72
N LEU A 151 3.78 5.77 9.93
CA LEU A 151 4.96 4.96 10.17
C LEU A 151 4.58 3.68 10.91
N GLN A 152 5.22 2.58 10.54
CA GLN A 152 5.05 1.27 11.13
C GLN A 152 6.38 0.79 11.72
N GLU A 153 6.34 -0.17 12.62
CA GLU A 153 7.51 -0.69 13.36
C GLU A 153 8.31 0.41 14.07
N LEU A 154 7.60 1.33 14.71
CA LEU A 154 8.19 2.39 15.51
C LEU A 154 8.72 1.85 16.84
N THR A 155 9.74 2.53 17.36
CA THR A 155 10.22 2.42 18.72
C THR A 155 10.22 3.81 19.37
N ASP A 156 10.19 3.85 20.71
CA ASP A 156 10.26 5.13 21.44
C ASP A 156 11.52 5.92 21.09
N ASP A 157 12.64 5.22 20.89
CA ASP A 157 13.92 5.82 20.49
C ASP A 157 13.82 6.49 19.10
N LEU A 158 13.16 5.83 18.12
CA LEU A 158 12.98 6.45 16.80
C LEU A 158 12.04 7.66 16.87
N VAL A 159 10.98 7.59 17.68
CA VAL A 159 10.08 8.75 17.88
C VAL A 159 10.83 9.93 18.47
N ALA A 160 11.68 9.69 19.49
CA ALA A 160 12.52 10.75 20.06
C ALA A 160 13.52 11.34 19.04
N GLN A 161 14.10 10.50 18.17
CA GLN A 161 14.99 10.96 17.10
C GLN A 161 14.24 11.75 16.04
N LEU A 162 13.00 11.40 15.68
CA LEU A 162 12.15 12.14 14.75
C LEU A 162 11.83 13.54 15.30
N ASP A 163 11.48 13.63 16.60
CA ASP A 163 11.24 14.91 17.27
C ASP A 163 12.52 15.76 17.28
N ALA A 164 13.66 15.19 17.67
CA ALA A 164 14.96 15.88 17.67
C ALA A 164 15.40 16.32 16.25
N SER A 165 14.92 15.65 15.21
CA SER A 165 15.20 15.98 13.80
C SER A 165 14.23 17.04 13.23
N GLY A 166 13.27 17.52 14.02
CA GLY A 166 12.33 18.59 13.65
C GLY A 166 11.08 18.12 12.92
N LEU A 167 10.67 16.83 13.10
CA LEU A 167 9.42 16.36 12.49
C LEU A 167 8.20 17.13 13.01
N SER A 168 8.17 17.47 14.30
CA SER A 168 7.10 18.24 14.94
C SER A 168 6.94 19.65 14.40
N ASP A 169 7.98 20.25 13.81
CA ASP A 169 7.90 21.56 13.16
C ASP A 169 7.16 21.46 11.81
N LEU A 170 7.19 20.28 11.16
CA LEU A 170 6.56 20.01 9.87
C LEU A 170 5.15 19.41 10.02
N LEU A 171 5.00 18.49 10.99
CA LEU A 171 3.79 17.73 11.27
C LEU A 171 3.51 17.78 12.79
N PRO A 172 2.91 18.86 13.30
CA PRO A 172 2.82 19.14 14.74
C PRO A 172 1.85 18.22 15.49
N TYR A 173 0.92 17.59 14.81
CA TYR A 173 -0.08 16.71 15.44
C TYR A 173 0.25 15.25 15.15
N ARG A 174 0.20 14.40 16.18
CA ARG A 174 0.44 12.98 16.04
C ARG A 174 -0.43 12.13 16.94
N GLN A 175 -0.77 10.93 16.48
CA GLN A 175 -1.32 9.86 17.29
C GLN A 175 -0.44 8.63 17.16
N LEU A 176 0.01 8.11 18.29
CA LEU A 176 0.77 6.86 18.39
C LEU A 176 -0.15 5.75 18.91
N GLY A 177 0.09 4.53 18.47
CA GLY A 177 -0.38 3.32 19.13
C GLY A 177 0.48 3.03 20.37
N GLU A 178 0.02 2.15 21.24
CA GLU A 178 0.78 1.69 22.38
C GLU A 178 1.79 0.61 22.00
N SER A 179 2.98 0.64 22.59
CA SER A 179 3.96 -0.44 22.43
C SER A 179 3.52 -1.66 23.23
N LYS A 180 3.36 -2.79 22.57
CA LYS A 180 2.93 -4.06 23.18
C LYS A 180 3.90 -5.18 22.85
N GLY A 181 4.08 -6.11 23.79
CA GLY A 181 4.92 -7.29 23.54
C GLY A 181 4.43 -8.21 22.43
N THR A 182 3.18 -8.03 21.99
CA THR A 182 2.58 -8.74 20.86
C THR A 182 2.76 -8.06 19.52
N ASP A 183 3.33 -6.84 19.49
CA ASP A 183 3.55 -6.07 18.27
C ASP A 183 4.45 -6.80 17.28
N ASN A 184 4.26 -6.47 16.02
CA ASN A 184 4.97 -7.10 14.89
C ASN A 184 6.41 -6.56 14.71
N GLY A 185 6.99 -5.98 15.74
CA GLY A 185 8.34 -5.41 15.69
C GLY A 185 8.41 -3.95 16.07
N GLY A 186 7.32 -3.41 16.62
CA GLY A 186 7.14 -2.04 17.04
C GLY A 186 5.69 -1.61 16.88
N PHE A 187 5.40 -0.39 17.29
CA PHE A 187 4.06 0.18 17.20
C PHE A 187 3.88 1.04 15.94
N ASN A 188 2.65 1.48 15.71
CA ASN A 188 2.29 2.34 14.59
C ASN A 188 2.10 3.78 15.05
N GLY A 189 2.29 4.72 14.12
CA GLY A 189 2.02 6.14 14.38
C GLY A 189 1.55 6.85 13.14
N VAL A 190 0.77 7.90 13.33
CA VAL A 190 0.34 8.81 12.28
C VAL A 190 0.58 10.26 12.70
N TRP A 191 1.17 11.05 11.81
CA TRP A 191 1.44 12.47 11.96
C TRP A 191 0.70 13.25 10.90
N ILE A 192 0.18 14.41 11.25
CA ILE A 192 -0.56 15.29 10.34
C ILE A 192 -0.17 16.76 10.56
N ARG A 193 -0.18 17.53 9.47
CA ARG A 193 0.18 18.95 9.46
C ARG A 193 -0.93 19.85 9.99
N ILE A 194 -2.18 19.44 9.79
CA ILE A 194 -3.36 20.22 10.12
C ILE A 194 -3.92 19.72 11.44
N GLU A 195 -4.47 20.62 12.25
CA GLU A 195 -5.09 20.28 13.51
C GLU A 195 -6.26 19.32 13.32
N PRO A 196 -6.17 18.11 13.90
CA PRO A 196 -7.24 17.13 13.79
C PRO A 196 -8.43 17.49 14.69
N SER A 197 -9.62 17.08 14.30
CA SER A 197 -10.81 17.19 15.14
C SER A 197 -10.93 16.09 16.17
N ASP A 198 -10.31 14.93 15.89
CA ASP A 198 -10.29 13.77 16.76
C ASP A 198 -9.05 12.92 16.52
N MET A 199 -8.57 12.24 17.57
CA MET A 199 -7.43 11.33 17.54
C MET A 199 -7.72 10.10 18.38
N SER A 200 -7.39 8.92 17.86
CA SER A 200 -7.58 7.67 18.57
C SER A 200 -6.33 6.77 18.43
N PRO A 201 -5.81 6.19 19.53
CA PRO A 201 -4.74 5.22 19.46
C PRO A 201 -5.20 3.89 18.84
N VAL A 202 -6.49 3.58 18.92
CA VAL A 202 -7.08 2.33 18.41
C VAL A 202 -8.34 2.65 17.60
N THR A 203 -8.19 2.76 16.29
CA THR A 203 -9.31 3.00 15.36
C THR A 203 -9.94 1.69 14.87
N ALA A 204 -9.17 0.62 14.84
CA ALA A 204 -9.62 -0.75 14.56
C ALA A 204 -8.85 -1.74 15.45
N VAL A 205 -9.50 -2.84 15.83
CA VAL A 205 -8.89 -3.93 16.61
C VAL A 205 -8.49 -5.05 15.68
N ILE A 206 -7.18 -5.26 15.53
CA ILE A 206 -6.61 -6.35 14.74
C ILE A 206 -5.60 -7.15 15.57
N PRO A 207 -5.29 -8.41 15.22
CA PRO A 207 -4.28 -9.22 15.92
C PRO A 207 -2.84 -8.75 15.62
N ALA A 208 -2.50 -7.54 16.02
CA ALA A 208 -1.18 -6.94 15.82
C ALA A 208 -1.03 -5.69 16.71
N ALA A 209 -0.16 -4.76 16.28
CA ALA A 209 -0.05 -3.42 16.84
C ALA A 209 -1.35 -2.63 16.70
N ASP A 210 -1.55 -1.67 17.59
CA ASP A 210 -2.69 -0.75 17.51
C ASP A 210 -2.72 -0.03 16.15
N VAL A 211 -3.93 0.34 15.73
CA VAL A 211 -4.18 1.08 14.50
C VAL A 211 -4.54 2.53 14.87
N PRO A 212 -3.54 3.39 15.13
CA PRO A 212 -3.78 4.79 15.48
C PRO A 212 -4.34 5.56 14.29
N GLY A 213 -5.21 6.52 14.58
CA GLY A 213 -5.87 7.34 13.59
C GLY A 213 -6.04 8.79 14.02
N VAL A 214 -6.08 9.68 13.02
CA VAL A 214 -6.38 11.10 13.17
C VAL A 214 -7.51 11.45 12.23
N CYS A 215 -8.52 12.16 12.72
CA CYS A 215 -9.66 12.63 11.95
C CYS A 215 -9.54 14.12 11.68
N PHE A 216 -9.79 14.51 10.44
CA PHE A 216 -9.82 15.90 9.99
C PHE A 216 -11.20 16.21 9.42
N PRO A 217 -11.87 17.31 9.81
CA PRO A 217 -13.17 17.67 9.27
C PRO A 217 -13.05 18.17 7.83
N ILE A 218 -13.83 17.60 6.93
CA ILE A 218 -13.97 18.07 5.54
C ILE A 218 -14.99 19.21 5.51
N ASP A 219 -16.11 19.01 6.19
CA ASP A 219 -17.19 19.97 6.36
C ASP A 219 -17.92 19.72 7.69
N SER A 220 -19.07 20.36 7.90
CA SER A 220 -19.84 20.24 9.16
C SER A 220 -20.42 18.84 9.41
N MET A 221 -20.45 17.95 8.40
CA MET A 221 -21.08 16.63 8.49
C MET A 221 -20.10 15.48 8.18
N ARG A 222 -18.99 15.74 7.48
CA ARG A 222 -18.07 14.73 6.97
C ARG A 222 -16.66 14.94 7.49
N GLY A 223 -16.02 13.83 7.82
CA GLY A 223 -14.61 13.80 8.18
C GLY A 223 -13.80 12.88 7.28
N ILE A 224 -12.49 13.06 7.29
CA ILE A 224 -11.52 12.13 6.72
C ILE A 224 -10.61 11.61 7.83
N THR A 225 -10.55 10.30 7.99
CA THR A 225 -9.72 9.65 9.01
C THR A 225 -8.53 8.99 8.33
N PHE A 226 -7.32 9.37 8.73
CA PHE A 226 -6.09 8.72 8.32
C PHE A 226 -5.64 7.78 9.42
N VAL A 227 -5.36 6.52 9.07
CA VAL A 227 -4.88 5.50 10.02
C VAL A 227 -3.56 4.90 9.56
N SER A 228 -2.70 4.55 10.51
CA SER A 228 -1.50 3.76 10.28
C SER A 228 -1.77 2.31 10.67
N ALA A 229 -1.64 1.38 9.72
CA ALA A 229 -1.95 -0.03 9.94
C ALA A 229 -0.78 -0.94 9.57
N HIS A 230 -0.51 -1.92 10.44
CA HIS A 230 0.49 -2.96 10.21
C HIS A 230 -0.03 -4.29 10.75
N PRO A 231 -0.83 -5.05 9.97
CA PRO A 231 -1.20 -6.42 10.31
C PRO A 231 0.05 -7.26 10.56
N LYS A 232 -0.09 -8.23 11.46
CA LYS A 232 1.02 -9.14 11.80
C LYS A 232 1.66 -9.72 10.53
N SER A 233 2.98 -9.87 10.49
CA SER A 233 3.60 -10.50 9.33
C SER A 233 3.30 -12.01 9.28
N PRO A 234 3.23 -12.65 8.10
CA PRO A 234 3.04 -14.08 7.99
C PRO A 234 4.10 -14.89 8.75
N MET A 235 5.32 -14.36 8.89
CA MET A 235 6.42 -15.00 9.64
C MET A 235 6.13 -15.12 11.14
N ARG A 236 5.26 -14.27 11.68
CA ARG A 236 4.88 -14.24 13.09
C ARG A 236 3.50 -14.85 13.36
N GLY A 237 2.76 -15.22 12.32
CA GLY A 237 1.47 -15.88 12.42
C GLY A 237 0.61 -15.67 11.19
N CYS A 238 0.54 -16.70 10.34
CA CYS A 238 -0.21 -16.63 9.08
C CYS A 238 -1.71 -16.37 9.29
N ARG A 239 -2.31 -16.98 10.31
CA ARG A 239 -3.75 -16.81 10.61
C ARG A 239 -4.04 -15.42 11.12
N GLU A 240 -3.22 -14.94 12.04
CA GLU A 240 -3.34 -13.59 12.62
C GLU A 240 -3.06 -12.52 11.57
N TRP A 241 -2.14 -12.77 10.64
CA TRP A 241 -1.89 -11.92 9.48
C TRP A 241 -3.16 -11.77 8.62
N SER A 242 -3.74 -12.88 8.18
CA SER A 242 -4.95 -12.86 7.36
C SER A 242 -6.14 -12.25 8.11
N ALA A 243 -6.33 -12.61 9.39
CA ALA A 243 -7.37 -12.03 10.24
C ALA A 243 -7.17 -10.52 10.43
N GLY A 244 -5.93 -10.05 10.56
CA GLY A 244 -5.60 -8.62 10.67
C GLY A 244 -5.96 -7.84 9.42
N ILE A 245 -5.66 -8.36 8.23
CA ILE A 245 -6.05 -7.73 6.96
C ILE A 245 -7.58 -7.66 6.85
N ILE A 246 -8.26 -8.79 7.10
CA ILE A 246 -9.74 -8.86 7.04
C ILE A 246 -10.36 -7.94 8.08
N GLY A 247 -9.80 -7.84 9.29
CA GLY A 247 -10.29 -6.97 10.36
C GLY A 247 -10.31 -5.48 9.99
N LEU A 248 -9.41 -5.02 9.12
CA LEU A 248 -9.44 -3.65 8.60
C LEU A 248 -10.69 -3.33 7.77
N GLU A 249 -11.47 -4.35 7.33
CA GLU A 249 -12.75 -4.17 6.64
C GLU A 249 -13.73 -3.32 7.48
N GLU A 250 -13.66 -3.42 8.81
CA GLU A 250 -14.48 -2.63 9.72
C GLU A 250 -14.34 -1.12 9.45
N LEU A 251 -13.14 -0.65 9.12
CA LEU A 251 -12.87 0.75 8.81
C LEU A 251 -13.61 1.27 7.56
N ALA A 252 -14.07 0.40 6.67
CA ALA A 252 -14.87 0.79 5.52
C ALA A 252 -16.38 0.64 5.76
N THR A 253 -16.78 -0.25 6.66
CA THR A 253 -18.19 -0.66 6.83
C THR A 253 -18.90 0.05 7.98
N THR A 254 -18.16 0.52 9.00
CA THR A 254 -18.74 1.15 10.20
C THR A 254 -18.78 2.68 10.15
N GLN A 255 -18.34 3.28 9.05
CA GLN A 255 -18.29 4.72 8.88
C GLN A 255 -19.68 5.36 8.84
N LYS A 256 -19.77 6.60 9.35
CA LYS A 256 -20.93 7.45 9.09
C LYS A 256 -21.04 7.72 7.59
N GLN A 257 -22.28 7.89 7.12
CA GLN A 257 -22.52 8.16 5.71
C GLN A 257 -21.81 9.45 5.28
N GLY A 258 -20.89 9.32 4.35
CA GLY A 258 -20.11 10.45 3.81
C GLY A 258 -18.72 10.62 4.39
N ASP A 259 -18.39 9.97 5.51
CA ASP A 259 -17.02 9.96 6.03
C ASP A 259 -16.09 9.16 5.12
N ILE A 260 -14.82 9.51 5.17
CA ILE A 260 -13.77 8.89 4.37
C ILE A 260 -12.72 8.29 5.31
N THR A 261 -12.28 7.07 5.04
CA THR A 261 -11.10 6.51 5.70
C THR A 261 -9.99 6.28 4.71
N VAL A 262 -8.78 6.62 5.14
CA VAL A 262 -7.51 6.35 4.44
C VAL A 262 -6.67 5.45 5.33
N VAL A 263 -6.32 4.27 4.83
CA VAL A 263 -5.40 3.33 5.49
C VAL A 263 -4.05 3.43 4.81
N LEU A 264 -3.04 3.73 5.60
CA LEU A 264 -1.64 3.84 5.20
C LEU A 264 -0.84 2.78 5.93
N GLY A 265 -0.08 1.94 5.23
CA GLY A 265 0.74 0.99 5.95
C GLY A 265 1.28 -0.19 5.17
N ASP A 266 2.12 -0.95 5.86
CA ASP A 266 2.59 -2.26 5.45
C ASP A 266 1.54 -3.31 5.82
N LEU A 267 0.81 -3.80 4.83
CA LEU A 267 -0.20 -4.83 5.02
C LEU A 267 0.36 -6.25 4.83
N ASN A 268 1.67 -6.38 4.58
CA ASN A 268 2.32 -7.66 4.32
C ASN A 268 1.59 -8.50 3.25
N SER A 269 0.95 -7.85 2.28
CA SER A 269 0.09 -8.49 1.30
C SER A 269 0.01 -7.68 0.01
N GLY A 270 -0.57 -8.26 -1.02
CA GLY A 270 -0.84 -7.60 -2.29
C GLY A 270 -2.07 -8.19 -2.96
N THR A 271 -2.41 -7.72 -4.15
CA THR A 271 -3.64 -8.08 -4.89
C THR A 271 -3.80 -9.56 -5.22
N ASP A 272 -2.73 -10.35 -5.17
CA ASP A 272 -2.81 -11.80 -5.36
C ASP A 272 -3.34 -12.52 -4.11
N HIS A 273 -3.29 -11.90 -2.91
CA HIS A 273 -3.81 -12.48 -1.67
C HIS A 273 -5.33 -12.33 -1.57
N PRO A 274 -6.07 -13.43 -1.36
CA PRO A 274 -7.53 -13.41 -1.19
C PRO A 274 -8.01 -12.50 -0.05
N SER A 275 -7.30 -12.49 1.09
CA SER A 275 -7.64 -11.62 2.23
C SER A 275 -7.51 -10.14 1.89
N PHE A 276 -6.49 -9.75 1.10
CA PHE A 276 -6.35 -8.37 0.64
C PHE A 276 -7.45 -7.98 -0.37
N ARG A 277 -7.80 -8.87 -1.30
CA ARG A 277 -8.92 -8.60 -2.23
C ARG A 277 -10.25 -8.47 -1.51
N LYS A 278 -10.47 -9.24 -0.41
CA LYS A 278 -11.66 -9.08 0.42
C LYS A 278 -11.73 -7.68 1.00
N LEU A 279 -10.61 -7.14 1.50
CA LEU A 279 -10.52 -5.76 1.98
C LEU A 279 -10.88 -4.74 0.89
N LEU A 280 -10.36 -4.91 -0.34
CA LEU A 280 -10.75 -4.06 -1.45
C LEU A 280 -12.25 -4.17 -1.78
N ASN A 281 -12.81 -5.37 -1.75
CA ASN A 281 -14.24 -5.61 -2.01
C ASN A 281 -15.16 -5.02 -0.92
N ALA A 282 -14.65 -4.78 0.29
CA ALA A 282 -15.38 -4.11 1.37
C ALA A 282 -15.58 -2.60 1.12
N GLY A 283 -14.93 -2.04 0.09
CA GLY A 283 -15.10 -0.64 -0.32
C GLY A 283 -13.83 0.18 -0.39
N PHE A 284 -12.68 -0.40 -0.07
CA PHE A 284 -11.40 0.26 -0.25
C PHE A 284 -10.95 0.26 -1.70
N LYS A 285 -10.27 1.33 -2.10
CA LYS A 285 -9.53 1.46 -3.35
C LYS A 285 -8.06 1.61 -3.02
N ASP A 286 -7.19 1.02 -3.82
CA ASP A 286 -5.75 1.18 -3.72
C ASP A 286 -5.26 2.29 -4.65
N ALA A 287 -4.42 3.19 -4.14
CA ALA A 287 -3.94 4.36 -4.87
C ALA A 287 -3.17 3.99 -6.14
N ALA A 288 -2.32 2.95 -6.08
CA ALA A 288 -1.55 2.51 -7.24
C ALA A 288 -2.43 1.89 -8.34
N LEU A 289 -3.49 1.16 -7.93
CA LEU A 289 -4.48 0.63 -8.87
C LEU A 289 -5.34 1.74 -9.49
N CYS A 290 -5.68 2.77 -8.71
CA CYS A 290 -6.48 3.90 -9.21
C CYS A 290 -5.70 4.79 -10.16
N GLU A 291 -4.41 5.05 -9.88
CA GLU A 291 -3.56 5.84 -10.75
C GLU A 291 -3.21 5.12 -12.05
N ALA A 292 -3.07 3.77 -11.98
CA ALA A 292 -2.79 2.89 -13.12
C ALA A 292 -1.51 3.22 -13.91
N LYS A 293 -0.47 3.73 -13.23
CA LYS A 293 0.83 4.05 -13.84
C LYS A 293 1.94 3.05 -13.53
N GLY A 294 1.58 1.89 -13.00
CA GLY A 294 2.51 0.81 -12.72
C GLY A 294 2.43 0.27 -11.31
N ARG A 295 3.30 -0.72 -11.06
CA ARG A 295 3.41 -1.39 -9.77
C ARG A 295 4.46 -0.69 -8.92
N HIS A 296 4.06 -0.24 -7.74
CA HIS A 296 4.97 0.32 -6.74
C HIS A 296 5.34 -0.75 -5.72
N ALA A 297 6.20 -1.70 -6.14
CA ALA A 297 6.67 -2.75 -5.26
C ALA A 297 7.70 -2.18 -4.27
N THR A 298 7.47 -2.37 -2.98
CA THR A 298 8.18 -1.70 -1.89
C THR A 298 9.20 -2.56 -1.17
N PHE A 299 9.08 -3.88 -1.24
CA PHE A 299 9.94 -4.79 -0.49
C PHE A 299 10.66 -5.81 -1.39
N PRO A 300 11.96 -6.12 -1.15
CA PRO A 300 12.85 -5.46 -0.22
C PRO A 300 13.53 -4.22 -0.85
N SER A 301 13.90 -3.24 -0.03
CA SER A 301 14.50 -1.98 -0.52
C SER A 301 15.88 -2.16 -1.17
N TRP A 302 16.67 -3.14 -0.72
CA TRP A 302 18.05 -3.38 -1.18
C TRP A 302 18.16 -4.10 -2.54
N LEU A 303 17.07 -4.70 -3.05
CA LEU A 303 17.04 -5.29 -4.37
C LEU A 303 16.41 -4.31 -5.37
N PRO A 304 17.01 -4.10 -6.54
CA PRO A 304 16.35 -3.37 -7.62
C PRO A 304 15.19 -4.22 -8.20
N TRP A 305 15.35 -5.54 -8.25
CA TRP A 305 14.37 -6.54 -8.72
C TRP A 305 14.85 -7.94 -8.33
N PRO A 306 13.96 -8.91 -8.00
CA PRO A 306 12.50 -8.75 -7.86
C PRO A 306 12.10 -8.08 -6.55
N ARG A 307 10.97 -7.37 -6.59
CA ARG A 307 10.28 -6.80 -5.41
C ARG A 307 8.83 -7.22 -5.38
N ILE A 308 8.26 -7.27 -4.17
CA ILE A 308 6.84 -7.50 -3.93
C ILE A 308 6.17 -6.23 -3.37
N ILE A 309 4.86 -6.14 -3.54
CA ILE A 309 4.04 -5.04 -3.01
C ILE A 309 3.59 -5.49 -1.62
N LEU A 310 3.91 -4.70 -0.60
CA LEU A 310 3.48 -4.92 0.79
C LEU A 310 2.84 -3.67 1.39
N ASP A 311 3.29 -2.48 0.98
CA ASP A 311 2.84 -1.20 1.49
C ASP A 311 1.76 -0.62 0.58
N HIS A 312 0.74 -0.03 1.19
CA HIS A 312 -0.45 0.45 0.50
C HIS A 312 -0.91 1.82 1.00
N VAL A 313 -1.54 2.54 0.11
CA VAL A 313 -2.39 3.70 0.39
C VAL A 313 -3.79 3.32 -0.05
N LEU A 314 -4.64 2.92 0.91
CA LEU A 314 -6.02 2.54 0.66
C LEU A 314 -6.96 3.67 1.08
N PHE A 315 -8.07 3.84 0.37
CA PHE A 315 -9.06 4.84 0.71
C PHE A 315 -10.47 4.40 0.33
N THR A 316 -11.46 4.85 1.07
CA THR A 316 -12.88 4.62 0.77
C THR A 316 -13.38 5.62 -0.30
N LYS A 317 -14.64 5.51 -0.70
CA LYS A 317 -15.26 6.38 -1.71
C LYS A 317 -15.16 7.86 -1.32
N GLY A 318 -14.91 8.74 -2.28
CA GLY A 318 -14.86 10.20 -2.09
C GLY A 318 -13.49 10.81 -2.37
N LEU A 319 -12.49 9.98 -2.71
CA LEU A 319 -11.15 10.44 -3.09
C LEU A 319 -10.76 9.95 -4.49
N ASP A 320 -9.85 10.69 -5.11
CA ASP A 320 -9.01 10.26 -6.22
C ASP A 320 -7.55 10.18 -5.77
N ALA A 321 -6.75 9.32 -6.43
CA ALA A 321 -5.33 9.17 -6.18
C ALA A 321 -4.50 9.54 -7.42
N SER A 322 -3.38 10.20 -7.21
CA SER A 322 -2.39 10.54 -8.24
C SER A 322 -0.98 10.59 -7.65
N ASP A 323 0.02 10.71 -8.54
CA ASP A 323 1.43 10.92 -8.20
C ASP A 323 1.98 9.89 -7.21
N VAL A 324 1.55 8.62 -7.40
CA VAL A 324 2.04 7.48 -6.62
C VAL A 324 3.49 7.23 -6.98
N SER A 325 4.34 7.17 -5.97
CA SER A 325 5.77 6.92 -6.14
C SER A 325 6.37 6.25 -4.92
N SER A 326 7.50 5.54 -5.12
CA SER A 326 8.23 4.91 -4.03
C SER A 326 9.72 5.22 -4.13
N PHE A 327 10.39 5.35 -2.96
CA PHE A 327 11.82 5.66 -2.89
C PHE A 327 12.45 5.07 -1.63
N CYS A 328 13.77 4.91 -1.65
CA CYS A 328 14.53 4.44 -0.50
C CYS A 328 14.60 5.49 0.60
N VAL A 329 14.41 5.02 1.86
CA VAL A 329 14.79 5.73 3.07
C VAL A 329 15.87 4.91 3.77
N GLU A 330 16.96 5.54 4.15
CA GLU A 330 18.10 4.88 4.79
C GLU A 330 17.66 4.14 6.06
N GLY A 331 18.14 2.91 6.24
CA GLY A 331 17.86 2.08 7.41
C GLY A 331 16.59 1.24 7.33
N SER A 332 15.64 1.57 6.44
CA SER A 332 14.47 0.74 6.18
C SER A 332 14.77 -0.36 5.15
N ASP A 333 14.14 -1.52 5.31
CA ASP A 333 14.09 -2.59 4.31
C ASP A 333 12.87 -2.50 3.39
N HIS A 334 12.01 -1.50 3.59
CA HIS A 334 10.95 -1.10 2.68
C HIS A 334 11.28 0.20 1.95
N LEU A 335 10.68 0.41 0.79
CA LEU A 335 10.60 1.72 0.18
C LEU A 335 9.45 2.50 0.81
N ALA A 336 9.66 3.79 1.07
CA ALA A 336 8.56 4.70 1.36
C ALA A 336 7.60 4.76 0.17
N LEU A 337 6.30 4.75 0.42
CA LEU A 337 5.25 4.91 -0.60
C LEU A 337 4.55 6.25 -0.39
N VAL A 338 4.44 7.04 -1.44
CA VAL A 338 3.80 8.36 -1.44
C VAL A 338 2.67 8.37 -2.46
N ALA A 339 1.59 9.05 -2.12
CA ALA A 339 0.48 9.32 -3.04
C ALA A 339 -0.10 10.72 -2.77
N THR A 340 -0.71 11.31 -3.77
CA THR A 340 -1.56 12.50 -3.64
C THR A 340 -3.02 12.05 -3.66
N LEU A 341 -3.77 12.38 -2.62
CA LEU A 341 -5.20 12.12 -2.50
C LEU A 341 -5.96 13.43 -2.65
N THR A 342 -7.01 13.44 -3.48
CA THR A 342 -7.82 14.65 -3.74
C THR A 342 -9.30 14.32 -3.50
N LEU A 343 -10.00 15.16 -2.73
CA LEU A 343 -11.44 15.07 -2.52
C LEU A 343 -12.20 15.27 -3.84
N LYS A 344 -13.30 14.50 -3.99
CA LYS A 344 -14.22 14.61 -5.12
C LYS A 344 -15.37 15.56 -4.82
#